data_a60bc0098cd83c9f8ac0169596760430
#
_entry.id   a60bc0098cd83c9f8ac0169596760430
#
_cell.length_a   1.000
_cell.length_b   1.000
_cell.length_c   1.000
_cell.angle_alpha   90.00
_cell.angle_beta   90.00
_cell.angle_gamma   90.00
#
_symmetry.space_group_name_H-M   'P 1'
#
loop_
_entity.id
_entity.type
_entity.pdbx_description
1 polymer ?
#
loop_
_entity_poly.entity_id
_entity_poly.type
_entity_poly.pdbx_seq_one_letter_code
_entity_poly.pdbx_strand_id
1 'polypeptide(L)'
;MAKILVHVTNGPENPTRAALAFLVAKSAIDEGHSVSMFLAGDAVQLMRKAVLDNLAGLGTGELRAHFDAIVSGGGRFYLSGMSSKGRGVSEEDLRSIPAEFAMPEVLVRLSLEHDRMFTY
;
A
#
# COMPACT_ATOMS: atom_id res chain seq x y z
N MET A 1 20.58 -4.41 -3.72
CA MET A 1 19.28 -3.90 -3.30
C MET A 1 18.57 -3.23 -4.47
N ALA A 2 17.33 -3.55 -4.68
CA ALA A 2 16.51 -2.93 -5.72
C ALA A 2 15.44 -2.03 -5.09
N LYS A 3 14.82 -1.18 -5.92
CA LYS A 3 13.68 -0.34 -5.54
C LYS A 3 12.43 -0.95 -6.16
N ILE A 4 11.52 -1.39 -5.33
CA ILE A 4 10.30 -2.09 -5.74
C ILE A 4 9.08 -1.19 -5.50
N LEU A 5 8.25 -1.07 -6.52
CA LEU A 5 6.97 -0.35 -6.43
C LEU A 5 5.85 -1.36 -6.47
N VAL A 6 4.94 -1.29 -5.51
CA VAL A 6 3.73 -2.13 -5.52
C VAL A 6 2.52 -1.23 -5.69
N HIS A 7 1.82 -1.39 -6.80
CA HIS A 7 0.62 -0.62 -7.13
C HIS A 7 -0.60 -1.45 -6.76
N VAL A 8 -1.47 -0.93 -5.91
CA VAL A 8 -2.62 -1.66 -5.37
C VAL A 8 -3.89 -0.93 -5.74
N THR A 9 -4.83 -1.65 -6.35
CA THR A 9 -6.13 -1.10 -6.76
C THR A 9 -7.30 -1.81 -6.09
N ASN A 10 -7.05 -2.91 -5.38
CA ASN A 10 -8.07 -3.65 -4.66
C ASN A 10 -8.03 -3.31 -3.18
N GLY A 11 -9.18 -3.07 -2.60
CA GLY A 11 -9.34 -2.76 -1.19
C GLY A 11 -10.12 -3.83 -0.45
N PRO A 12 -10.95 -3.43 0.54
CA PRO A 12 -11.70 -4.40 1.36
C PRO A 12 -12.66 -5.29 0.57
N GLU A 13 -13.03 -4.88 -0.63
CA GLU A 13 -13.92 -5.67 -1.48
C GLU A 13 -13.24 -6.94 -2.01
N ASN A 14 -11.91 -7.00 -1.97
CA ASN A 14 -11.14 -8.18 -2.36
C ASN A 14 -10.02 -8.39 -1.35
N PRO A 15 -10.34 -8.91 -0.16
CA PRO A 15 -9.37 -8.97 0.93
C PRO A 15 -8.16 -9.85 0.64
N THR A 16 -8.33 -10.93 -0.09
CA THR A 16 -7.21 -11.81 -0.45
C THR A 16 -6.22 -11.07 -1.35
N ARG A 17 -6.70 -10.39 -2.38
CA ARG A 17 -5.81 -9.65 -3.29
C ARG A 17 -5.14 -8.48 -2.59
N ALA A 18 -5.86 -7.78 -1.74
CA ALA A 18 -5.30 -6.67 -0.95
C ALA A 18 -4.19 -7.18 -0.03
N ALA A 19 -4.45 -8.25 0.73
CA ALA A 19 -3.45 -8.80 1.64
C ALA A 19 -2.26 -9.38 0.86
N LEU A 20 -2.50 -9.96 -0.31
CA LEU A 20 -1.43 -10.50 -1.16
C LEU A 20 -0.46 -9.39 -1.60
N ALA A 21 -0.98 -8.23 -1.98
CA ALA A 21 -0.14 -7.09 -2.36
C ALA A 21 0.80 -6.69 -1.21
N PHE A 22 0.28 -6.63 0.00
CA PHE A 22 1.06 -6.28 1.19
C PHE A 22 2.05 -7.39 1.56
N LEU A 23 1.66 -8.65 1.38
CA LEU A 23 2.56 -9.78 1.61
C LEU A 23 3.75 -9.74 0.66
N VAL A 24 3.53 -9.43 -0.62
CA VAL A 24 4.61 -9.30 -1.60
C VAL A 24 5.52 -8.12 -1.25
N ALA A 25 4.94 -6.99 -0.84
CA ALA A 25 5.72 -5.83 -0.40
C ALA A 25 6.58 -6.18 0.82
N LYS A 26 6.00 -6.87 1.81
CA LYS A 26 6.74 -7.34 2.98
C LYS A 26 7.89 -8.27 2.57
N SER A 27 7.62 -9.18 1.65
CA SER A 27 8.65 -10.11 1.16
C SER A 27 9.82 -9.38 0.51
N ALA A 28 9.54 -8.31 -0.24
CA ALA A 28 10.59 -7.48 -0.82
C ALA A 28 11.44 -6.82 0.28
N ILE A 29 10.81 -6.30 1.33
CA ILE A 29 11.51 -5.74 2.49
C ILE A 29 12.42 -6.82 3.11
N ASP A 30 11.88 -8.03 3.33
CA ASP A 30 12.63 -9.12 3.96
C ASP A 30 13.85 -9.54 3.10
N GLU A 31 13.75 -9.39 1.78
CA GLU A 31 14.84 -9.68 0.85
C GLU A 31 15.85 -8.53 0.73
N GLY A 32 15.67 -7.45 1.48
CA GLY A 32 16.62 -6.34 1.52
C GLY A 32 16.38 -5.25 0.50
N HIS A 33 15.19 -5.19 -0.10
CA HIS A 33 14.86 -4.16 -1.08
C HIS A 33 14.10 -3.00 -0.44
N SER A 34 14.18 -1.82 -1.05
CA SER A 34 13.34 -0.70 -0.64
C SER A 34 11.98 -0.80 -1.35
N VAL A 35 10.91 -0.41 -0.65
CA VAL A 35 9.55 -0.57 -1.16
C VAL A 35 8.79 0.73 -1.04
N SER A 36 8.09 1.09 -2.12
CA SER A 36 7.04 2.11 -2.11
C SER A 36 5.75 1.43 -2.58
N MET A 37 4.64 1.83 -1.98
CA MET A 37 3.32 1.35 -2.38
C MET A 37 2.47 2.52 -2.85
N PHE A 38 1.76 2.36 -3.96
CA PHE A 38 0.82 3.35 -4.45
C PHE A 38 -0.58 2.73 -4.45
N LEU A 39 -1.47 3.31 -3.65
CA LEU A 39 -2.83 2.81 -3.49
C LEU A 39 -3.80 3.72 -4.24
N ALA A 40 -4.63 3.12 -5.09
CA ALA A 40 -5.62 3.84 -5.89
C ALA A 40 -6.96 3.11 -5.87
N GLY A 41 -8.03 3.80 -6.23
CA GLY A 41 -9.37 3.22 -6.19
C GLY A 41 -9.71 2.76 -4.78
N ASP A 42 -10.32 1.60 -4.68
CA ASP A 42 -10.76 1.06 -3.39
C ASP A 42 -9.60 0.75 -2.44
N ALA A 43 -8.38 0.62 -2.96
CA ALA A 43 -7.21 0.32 -2.13
C ALA A 43 -6.89 1.43 -1.12
N VAL A 44 -7.29 2.68 -1.36
CA VAL A 44 -7.02 3.75 -0.40
C VAL A 44 -7.70 3.49 0.94
N GLN A 45 -8.77 2.71 0.96
CA GLN A 45 -9.47 2.35 2.19
C GLN A 45 -8.65 1.44 3.10
N LEU A 46 -7.60 0.80 2.57
CA LEU A 46 -6.74 -0.08 3.35
C LEU A 46 -5.95 0.69 4.42
N MET A 47 -5.81 1.99 4.28
CA MET A 47 -5.08 2.81 5.26
C MET A 47 -5.94 3.26 6.45
N ARG A 48 -7.23 2.95 6.44
CA ARG A 48 -8.07 3.22 7.60
C ARG A 48 -7.75 2.22 8.71
N LYS A 49 -7.64 2.70 9.93
CA LYS A 49 -7.31 1.86 11.08
C LYS A 49 -8.24 0.66 11.21
N ALA A 50 -9.54 0.87 11.02
CA ALA A 50 -10.53 -0.21 11.13
C ALA A 50 -10.29 -1.31 10.09
N VAL A 51 -9.83 -0.95 8.89
CA VAL A 51 -9.51 -1.92 7.84
C VAL A 51 -8.18 -2.62 8.14
N LEU A 52 -7.15 -1.83 8.47
CA LEU A 52 -5.83 -2.39 8.80
C LEU A 52 -5.93 -3.41 9.93
N ASP A 53 -6.72 -3.12 10.96
CA ASP A 53 -6.80 -3.96 12.15
C ASP A 53 -7.61 -5.23 11.94
N ASN A 54 -8.46 -5.29 10.91
CA ASN A 54 -9.44 -6.38 10.78
C ASN A 54 -9.36 -7.17 9.48
N LEU A 55 -8.67 -6.68 8.46
CA LEU A 55 -8.64 -7.36 7.18
C LEU A 55 -7.65 -8.52 7.19
N ALA A 56 -8.10 -9.67 6.73
CA ALA A 56 -7.25 -10.82 6.48
C ALA A 56 -7.66 -11.47 5.16
N GLY A 57 -6.69 -11.96 4.40
CA GLY A 57 -6.96 -12.69 3.17
C GLY A 57 -6.99 -14.19 3.41
N LEU A 58 -7.59 -14.92 2.49
CA LEU A 58 -7.60 -16.37 2.56
C LEU A 58 -6.23 -16.89 2.14
N GLY A 59 -5.45 -17.39 3.11
CA GLY A 59 -4.10 -17.90 2.86
C GLY A 59 -3.05 -16.82 2.62
N THR A 60 -3.38 -15.55 2.81
CA THR A 60 -2.46 -14.42 2.56
C THR A 60 -2.17 -13.59 3.81
N GLY A 61 -2.67 -14.01 4.96
CA GLY A 61 -2.34 -13.42 6.25
C GLY A 61 -3.11 -12.15 6.57
N GLU A 62 -2.71 -11.55 7.69
CA GLU A 62 -3.36 -10.35 8.23
C GLU A 62 -2.70 -9.09 7.70
N LEU A 63 -3.52 -8.15 7.24
CA LEU A 63 -3.05 -6.91 6.66
C LEU A 63 -2.19 -6.11 7.63
N ARG A 64 -2.61 -6.01 8.89
CA ARG A 64 -1.87 -5.24 9.91
C ARG A 64 -0.44 -5.77 10.09
N ALA A 65 -0.28 -7.08 10.14
CA ALA A 65 1.05 -7.66 10.31
C ALA A 65 1.98 -7.32 9.16
N HIS A 66 1.48 -7.40 7.94
CA HIS A 66 2.26 -7.04 6.75
C HIS A 66 2.57 -5.55 6.73
N PHE A 67 1.58 -4.72 7.04
CA PHE A 67 1.73 -3.26 7.09
C PHE A 67 2.82 -2.87 8.09
N ASP A 68 2.77 -3.41 9.30
CA ASP A 68 3.75 -3.08 10.35
C ASP A 68 5.16 -3.48 9.91
N ALA A 69 5.32 -4.63 9.26
CA ALA A 69 6.63 -5.06 8.77
C ALA A 69 7.15 -4.14 7.66
N ILE A 70 6.27 -3.68 6.77
CA ILE A 70 6.65 -2.74 5.69
C ILE A 70 7.09 -1.42 6.30
N VAL A 71 6.35 -0.88 7.27
CA VAL A 71 6.70 0.37 7.95
C VAL A 71 8.04 0.24 8.67
N SER A 72 8.24 -0.85 9.41
CA SER A 72 9.50 -1.10 10.13
C SER A 72 10.68 -1.20 9.18
N GLY A 73 10.47 -1.67 7.97
CA GLY A 73 11.50 -1.77 6.94
C GLY A 73 11.69 -0.49 6.12
N GLY A 74 11.06 0.60 6.49
CA GLY A 74 11.21 1.88 5.82
C GLY A 74 10.32 2.08 4.59
N GLY A 75 9.30 1.23 4.41
CA GLY A 75 8.36 1.35 3.30
C GLY A 75 7.54 2.64 3.36
N ARG A 76 7.15 3.13 2.21
CA ARG A 76 6.37 4.36 2.09
C ARG A 76 5.10 4.10 1.31
N PHE A 77 4.06 4.87 1.63
CA PHE A 77 2.74 4.71 1.03
C PHE A 77 2.29 6.01 0.37
N TYR A 78 1.79 5.89 -0.85
CA TYR A 78 1.19 7.00 -1.58
C TYR A 78 -0.27 6.62 -1.87
N LEU A 79 -1.20 7.51 -1.56
CA LEU A 79 -2.62 7.29 -1.79
C LEU A 79 -3.14 8.25 -2.84
N SER A 80 -3.83 7.72 -3.84
CA SER A 80 -4.48 8.57 -4.84
C SER A 80 -5.36 9.60 -4.16
N GLY A 81 -5.07 10.87 -4.38
CA GLY A 81 -5.85 11.96 -3.79
C GLY A 81 -7.29 11.97 -4.29
N MET A 82 -7.50 11.68 -5.57
CA MET A 82 -8.84 11.63 -6.15
C MET A 82 -9.64 10.46 -5.58
N SER A 83 -9.04 9.28 -5.51
CA SER A 83 -9.69 8.09 -4.95
C SER A 83 -10.03 8.30 -3.48
N SER A 84 -9.12 8.93 -2.74
CA SER A 84 -9.30 9.19 -1.31
C SER A 84 -10.44 10.17 -1.07
N LYS A 85 -10.48 11.25 -1.85
CA LYS A 85 -11.55 12.23 -1.74
C LYS A 85 -12.92 11.61 -2.02
N GLY A 86 -13.00 10.77 -3.04
CA GLY A 86 -14.24 10.09 -3.40
C GLY A 86 -14.73 9.11 -2.33
N ARG A 87 -13.84 8.65 -1.44
CA ARG A 87 -14.16 7.65 -0.42
C ARG A 87 -14.07 8.18 1.01
N GLY A 88 -13.83 9.48 1.16
CA GLY A 88 -13.75 10.10 2.48
C GLY A 88 -12.50 9.72 3.28
N VAL A 89 -11.45 9.26 2.62
CA VAL A 89 -10.15 9.05 3.28
C VAL A 89 -9.46 10.41 3.39
N SER A 90 -9.05 10.78 4.60
CA SER A 90 -8.56 12.13 4.89
C SER A 90 -7.19 12.12 5.55
N GLU A 91 -6.64 13.32 5.75
CA GLU A 91 -5.37 13.51 6.46
C GLU A 91 -5.38 12.83 7.84
N GLU A 92 -6.54 12.81 8.50
CA GLU A 92 -6.69 12.14 9.79
C GLU A 92 -6.32 10.67 9.71
N ASP A 93 -6.73 9.99 8.63
CA ASP A 93 -6.44 8.57 8.44
C ASP A 93 -4.95 8.31 8.23
N LEU A 94 -4.19 9.29 7.75
CA LEU A 94 -2.76 9.14 7.47
C LEU A 94 -1.88 9.58 8.63
N ARG A 95 -2.47 10.07 9.73
CA ARG A 95 -1.70 10.55 10.85
C ARG A 95 -0.88 9.41 11.46
N SER A 96 0.39 9.67 11.72
CA SER A 96 1.34 8.73 12.35
C SER A 96 1.74 7.53 11.48
N ILE A 97 1.46 7.57 10.18
CA ILE A 97 1.93 6.55 9.25
C ILE A 97 2.74 7.21 8.12
N PRO A 98 3.70 6.49 7.50
CA PRO A 98 4.53 7.06 6.44
C PRO A 98 3.79 7.08 5.10
N ALA A 99 2.73 7.90 5.03
CA ALA A 99 1.83 7.95 3.90
C ALA A 99 1.51 9.40 3.53
N GLU A 100 1.27 9.61 2.24
CA GLU A 100 0.89 10.93 1.72
C GLU A 100 -0.08 10.77 0.55
N PHE A 101 -0.89 11.79 0.32
CA PHE A 101 -1.74 11.82 -0.87
C PHE A 101 -0.92 12.23 -2.09
N ALA A 102 -1.27 11.67 -3.24
CA ALA A 102 -0.53 11.93 -4.48
C ALA A 102 -1.48 11.87 -5.68
N MET A 103 -1.11 12.61 -6.73
CA MET A 103 -1.85 12.61 -7.98
C MET A 103 -1.28 11.55 -8.94
N PRO A 104 -2.00 11.19 -10.01
CA PRO A 104 -1.57 10.11 -10.92
C PRO A 104 -0.16 10.27 -11.51
N GLU A 105 0.29 11.50 -11.74
CA GLU A 105 1.63 11.73 -12.27
C GLU A 105 2.73 11.25 -11.31
N VAL A 106 2.43 11.20 -10.01
CA VAL A 106 3.38 10.67 -9.04
C VAL A 106 3.58 9.15 -9.25
N LEU A 107 2.50 8.43 -9.55
CA LEU A 107 2.62 7.00 -9.87
C LEU A 107 3.51 6.79 -11.10
N VAL A 108 3.31 7.58 -12.14
CA VAL A 108 4.14 7.49 -13.35
C VAL A 108 5.61 7.76 -13.01
N ARG A 109 5.85 8.81 -12.23
CA ARG A 109 7.21 9.19 -11.83
C ARG A 109 7.87 8.10 -10.98
N LEU A 110 7.13 7.55 -10.02
CA LEU A 110 7.62 6.45 -9.19
C LEU A 110 7.98 5.22 -10.03
N SER A 111 7.16 4.90 -11.04
CA SER A 111 7.44 3.75 -11.90
C SER A 111 8.75 3.90 -12.66
N LEU A 112 9.12 5.14 -13.01
CA LEU A 112 10.37 5.41 -13.70
C LEU A 112 11.58 5.42 -12.75
N GLU A 113 11.35 5.63 -11.45
CA GLU A 113 12.40 5.69 -10.43
C GLU A 113 12.65 4.35 -9.75
N HIS A 114 11.78 3.36 -10.00
CA HIS A 114 11.88 2.04 -9.39
C HIS A 114 12.36 1.02 -10.41
N ASP A 115 12.99 -0.04 -9.91
CA ASP A 115 13.56 -1.08 -10.78
C ASP A 115 12.50 -2.05 -11.28
N ARG A 116 11.49 -2.32 -10.46
CA ARG A 116 10.40 -3.26 -10.80
C ARG A 116 9.10 -2.78 -10.19
N MET A 117 7.99 -3.14 -10.83
CA MET A 117 6.66 -2.82 -10.32
C MET A 117 5.77 -4.05 -10.37
N PHE A 118 5.07 -4.31 -9.26
CA PHE A 118 4.00 -5.30 -9.19
C PHE A 118 2.66 -4.57 -9.06
N THR A 119 1.63 -5.06 -9.73
CA THR A 119 0.29 -4.47 -9.67
C THR A 119 -0.74 -5.51 -9.23
N TYR A 120 -1.56 -5.10 -8.27
CA TYR A 120 -2.62 -5.95 -7.72
C TYR A 120 -3.96 -5.26 -7.73
#